data_96cb0c2c3a180412fc67fa6975305eea
#
_entry.id   96cb0c2c3a180412fc67fa6975305eea
#
_cell.length_a   1.000
_cell.length_b   1.000
_cell.length_c   1.000
_cell.angle_alpha   90.00
_cell.angle_beta   90.00
_cell.angle_gamma   90.00
#
_symmetry.space_group_name_H-M   'P 1'
#
loop_
_entity.id
_entity.type
_entity.pdbx_description
1 polymer ?
#
loop_
_entity_poly.entity_id
_entity_poly.type
_entity_poly.pdbx_seq_one_letter_code
_entity_poly.pdbx_strand_id
1 'polypeptide(L)'
;MPIFTPPSPALQKAWWKETIVYQIYPRSFKDSNDDGIGDLNGITEKLDYLHGLGIETLWLNPIFASPNADNGYDISDYRQIMPDFGTMEDFDRLLKETHARGMRLLLDLVLNHTSDQHPWFREARTSRENPYYDYYLWWPEEQGHPPYRKSHFDEEGDAWCYNAPTRSYYLHYFARQQPDLNWQNPEVRAEIYDILRFWLDKGVDGFRLDSIPYIAKDTSFPEIDLCKYPDVFPYYSLGPHLHDYLHEMNREVFSRYDCTTVGEGSKTSPEEGWKFIAPERQELDMLYHFGAADIRNETEADDPATGIPYSLLALKRMYAEWDAAVGDGWPTIYLGN
;
A
#
# COMPACT_ATOMS: atom_id res chain seq x y z
N MET A 1 20.31 28.92 -22.83
CA MET A 1 19.40 29.34 -21.73
C MET A 1 18.19 28.44 -21.81
N PRO A 2 17.80 27.70 -20.75
CA PRO A 2 16.57 26.95 -20.78
C PRO A 2 15.40 27.94 -20.85
N ILE A 3 14.52 27.75 -21.81
CA ILE A 3 13.29 28.52 -21.96
C ILE A 3 12.36 28.03 -20.83
N PHE A 4 12.18 28.89 -19.85
CA PHE A 4 11.19 28.66 -18.79
C PHE A 4 9.80 28.79 -19.43
N THR A 5 9.15 27.69 -19.68
CA THR A 5 7.73 27.69 -20.05
C THR A 5 6.94 27.89 -18.74
N PRO A 6 6.14 28.96 -18.64
CA PRO A 6 5.32 29.12 -17.43
C PRO A 6 4.34 27.95 -17.30
N PRO A 7 4.04 27.48 -16.06
CA PRO A 7 3.12 26.39 -15.86
C PRO A 7 1.74 26.73 -16.44
N SER A 8 1.09 25.72 -17.00
CA SER A 8 -0.27 25.80 -17.53
C SER A 8 -1.23 26.40 -16.48
N PRO A 9 -2.19 27.28 -16.86
CA PRO A 9 -3.10 27.93 -15.92
C PRO A 9 -4.11 27.00 -15.21
N ALA A 10 -4.04 25.70 -15.43
CA ALA A 10 -5.02 24.70 -14.97
C ALA A 10 -4.54 23.79 -13.83
N LEU A 11 -3.38 24.02 -13.23
CA LEU A 11 -3.01 23.31 -12.02
C LEU A 11 -3.90 23.79 -10.87
N GLN A 12 -5.02 23.10 -10.64
CA GLN A 12 -5.79 23.30 -9.43
C GLN A 12 -4.86 23.05 -8.23
N LYS A 13 -4.77 24.06 -7.34
CA LYS A 13 -4.05 23.92 -6.09
C LYS A 13 -4.71 22.81 -5.26
N ALA A 14 -4.08 21.67 -5.19
CA ALA A 14 -4.44 20.62 -4.25
C ALA A 14 -3.43 20.66 -3.10
N TRP A 15 -3.89 20.64 -1.85
CA TRP A 15 -3.02 20.75 -0.68
C TRP A 15 -1.90 19.70 -0.67
N TRP A 16 -2.19 18.51 -1.14
CA TRP A 16 -1.25 17.39 -1.16
C TRP A 16 -0.10 17.56 -2.17
N LYS A 17 -0.21 18.48 -3.14
CA LYS A 17 0.88 18.80 -4.07
C LYS A 17 1.96 19.69 -3.45
N GLU A 18 1.66 20.38 -2.37
CA GLU A 18 2.55 21.35 -1.73
C GLU A 18 3.00 20.88 -0.33
N THR A 19 2.65 19.65 0.10
CA THR A 19 2.90 19.14 1.45
C THR A 19 4.17 18.29 1.54
N ILE A 20 4.80 18.33 2.72
CA ILE A 20 5.84 17.37 3.08
C ILE A 20 5.21 16.28 3.92
N VAL A 21 5.23 15.05 3.41
CA VAL A 21 4.73 13.86 4.11
C VAL A 21 5.87 13.23 4.90
N TYR A 22 5.68 13.04 6.20
CA TYR A 22 6.61 12.34 7.08
C TYR A 22 6.03 10.99 7.50
N GLN A 23 6.73 9.92 7.13
CA GLN A 23 6.34 8.56 7.50
C GLN A 23 6.73 8.27 8.95
N ILE A 24 5.81 7.71 9.72
CA ILE A 24 6.02 7.28 11.10
C ILE A 24 5.72 5.80 11.22
N TYR A 25 6.71 5.02 11.64
CA TYR A 25 6.49 3.67 12.16
C TYR A 25 6.26 3.77 13.67
N PRO A 26 5.01 3.63 14.16
CA PRO A 26 4.66 3.94 15.55
C PRO A 26 5.52 3.21 16.57
N ARG A 27 5.73 1.90 16.38
CA ARG A 27 6.48 1.02 17.26
C ARG A 27 7.87 1.52 17.66
N SER A 28 8.57 2.21 16.74
CA SER A 28 9.95 2.68 16.96
C SER A 28 10.07 4.18 17.12
N PHE A 29 8.97 4.95 17.06
CA PHE A 29 9.04 6.40 17.01
C PHE A 29 9.20 7.05 18.41
N LYS A 30 8.24 6.82 19.31
CA LYS A 30 8.26 7.34 20.69
C LYS A 30 7.36 6.51 21.59
N ASP A 31 7.97 5.93 22.59
CA ASP A 31 7.31 5.25 23.69
C ASP A 31 6.86 6.30 24.74
N SER A 32 5.57 6.34 25.08
CA SER A 32 4.99 7.27 26.04
C SER A 32 4.75 6.67 27.42
N ASN A 33 4.82 5.34 27.55
CA ASN A 33 4.43 4.60 28.76
C ASN A 33 5.58 3.76 29.35
N ASP A 34 6.78 3.82 28.74
CA ASP A 34 8.01 3.12 29.15
C ASP A 34 7.92 1.58 29.07
N ASP A 35 7.12 1.05 28.12
CA ASP A 35 7.02 -0.42 27.87
C ASP A 35 8.01 -0.92 26.80
N GLY A 36 8.75 -0.02 26.16
CA GLY A 36 9.71 -0.32 25.10
C GLY A 36 9.11 -0.29 23.69
N ILE A 37 7.82 0.05 23.55
CA ILE A 37 7.09 0.11 22.28
C ILE A 37 6.60 1.55 22.07
N GLY A 38 6.90 2.12 20.92
CA GLY A 38 6.33 3.43 20.55
C GLY A 38 4.83 3.33 20.28
N ASP A 39 4.10 4.42 20.57
CA ASP A 39 2.64 4.43 20.59
C ASP A 39 2.04 5.74 20.08
N LEU A 40 0.71 5.80 19.94
CA LEU A 40 -0.02 6.97 19.42
C LEU A 40 0.10 8.19 20.34
N ASN A 41 0.22 7.97 21.64
CA ASN A 41 0.44 9.06 22.60
C ASN A 41 1.84 9.65 22.46
N GLY A 42 2.85 8.82 22.23
CA GLY A 42 4.20 9.25 21.94
C GLY A 42 4.28 10.09 20.66
N ILE A 43 3.51 9.72 19.61
CA ILE A 43 3.38 10.53 18.39
C ILE A 43 2.73 11.89 18.76
N THR A 44 1.65 11.87 19.53
CA THR A 44 0.96 13.09 19.98
C THR A 44 1.89 14.04 20.73
N GLU A 45 2.75 13.52 21.61
CA GLU A 45 3.77 14.31 22.32
C GLU A 45 4.80 14.98 21.40
N LYS A 46 5.01 14.43 20.20
CA LYS A 46 6.00 14.91 19.23
C LYS A 46 5.43 15.80 18.12
N LEU A 47 4.14 16.09 18.12
CA LEU A 47 3.51 16.90 17.07
C LEU A 47 4.11 18.30 16.95
N ASP A 48 4.42 18.97 18.07
CA ASP A 48 5.05 20.30 18.04
C ASP A 48 6.46 20.25 17.44
N TYR A 49 7.21 19.19 17.71
CA TYR A 49 8.52 18.97 17.11
C TYR A 49 8.40 18.75 15.59
N LEU A 50 7.49 17.89 15.14
CA LEU A 50 7.26 17.61 13.73
C LEU A 50 6.79 18.85 12.97
N HIS A 51 5.82 19.58 13.52
CA HIS A 51 5.36 20.84 12.96
C HIS A 51 6.49 21.89 12.89
N GLY A 52 7.33 21.97 13.93
CA GLY A 52 8.50 22.86 13.96
C GLY A 52 9.58 22.51 12.93
N LEU A 53 9.64 21.27 12.45
CA LEU A 53 10.48 20.84 11.31
C LEU A 53 9.89 21.22 9.95
N GLY A 54 8.66 21.74 9.90
CA GLY A 54 7.96 22.06 8.66
C GLY A 54 7.22 20.87 8.05
N ILE A 55 6.96 19.81 8.85
CA ILE A 55 6.12 18.69 8.41
C ILE A 55 4.66 19.12 8.47
N GLU A 56 3.94 18.91 7.37
CA GLU A 56 2.54 19.29 7.23
C GLU A 56 1.61 18.08 7.18
N THR A 57 2.13 16.91 6.81
CA THR A 57 1.34 15.68 6.72
C THR A 57 2.08 14.52 7.35
N LEU A 58 1.39 13.75 8.19
CA LEU A 58 1.90 12.51 8.77
C LEU A 58 1.33 11.32 7.99
N TRP A 59 2.16 10.35 7.70
CA TRP A 59 1.74 9.03 7.25
C TRP A 59 2.12 8.01 8.33
N LEU A 60 1.13 7.38 8.95
CA LEU A 60 1.34 6.32 9.93
C LEU A 60 1.37 4.97 9.22
N ASN A 61 2.44 4.19 9.41
CA ASN A 61 2.44 2.76 9.11
C ASN A 61 1.27 2.07 9.83
N PRO A 62 0.86 0.84 9.44
CA PRO A 62 -0.38 0.25 9.93
C PRO A 62 -0.49 0.29 11.46
N ILE A 63 -1.60 0.87 11.92
CA ILE A 63 -1.94 0.99 13.35
C ILE A 63 -3.08 0.07 13.76
N PHE A 64 -3.60 -0.71 12.82
CA PHE A 64 -4.77 -1.54 13.02
C PHE A 64 -4.44 -2.80 13.82
N ALA A 65 -5.48 -3.43 14.39
CA ALA A 65 -5.30 -4.70 15.10
C ALA A 65 -4.66 -5.75 14.18
N SER A 66 -3.57 -6.34 14.66
CA SER A 66 -2.75 -7.29 13.91
C SER A 66 -2.08 -8.28 14.87
N PRO A 67 -1.93 -9.56 14.51
CA PRO A 67 -1.04 -10.50 15.19
C PRO A 67 0.44 -10.16 15.05
N ASN A 68 0.78 -9.19 14.20
CA ASN A 68 2.13 -8.68 13.98
C ASN A 68 3.10 -9.71 13.33
N ALA A 69 2.56 -10.58 12.47
CA ALA A 69 3.38 -11.51 11.69
C ALA A 69 4.23 -10.78 10.65
N ASP A 70 3.75 -9.62 10.18
CA ASP A 70 4.44 -8.74 9.23
C ASP A 70 4.34 -7.28 9.68
N ASN A 71 4.85 -7.00 10.88
CA ASN A 71 5.00 -5.62 11.40
C ASN A 71 3.72 -4.74 11.29
N GLY A 72 2.53 -5.36 11.41
CA GLY A 72 1.25 -4.67 11.33
C GLY A 72 0.56 -4.76 9.96
N TYR A 73 1.25 -5.23 8.91
CA TYR A 73 0.66 -5.39 7.58
C TYR A 73 -0.26 -6.61 7.46
N ASP A 74 -0.26 -7.53 8.42
CA ASP A 74 -1.22 -8.63 8.57
C ASP A 74 -2.41 -8.18 9.43
N ILE A 75 -3.36 -7.44 8.85
CA ILE A 75 -4.46 -6.79 9.56
C ILE A 75 -5.54 -7.81 9.91
N SER A 76 -5.88 -7.92 11.19
CA SER A 76 -6.97 -8.78 11.71
C SER A 76 -8.28 -8.04 11.95
N ASP A 77 -8.24 -6.71 12.14
CA ASP A 77 -9.42 -5.86 12.22
C ASP A 77 -9.06 -4.43 11.80
N TYR A 78 -9.64 -3.97 10.69
CA TYR A 78 -9.39 -2.64 10.13
C TYR A 78 -10.03 -1.48 10.92
N ARG A 79 -10.92 -1.77 11.86
CA ARG A 79 -11.67 -0.77 12.64
C ARG A 79 -11.23 -0.70 14.10
N GLN A 80 -10.18 -1.42 14.46
CA GLN A 80 -9.58 -1.39 15.80
C GLN A 80 -8.12 -1.00 15.74
N ILE A 81 -7.69 -0.27 16.77
CA ILE A 81 -6.27 0.07 16.96
C ILE A 81 -5.55 -1.14 17.58
N MET A 82 -4.32 -1.39 17.14
CA MET A 82 -3.44 -2.40 17.74
C MET A 82 -3.21 -2.07 19.22
N PRO A 83 -3.47 -3.00 20.15
CA PRO A 83 -3.37 -2.72 21.59
C PRO A 83 -2.02 -2.16 22.05
N ASP A 84 -0.93 -2.57 21.40
CA ASP A 84 0.43 -2.05 21.68
C ASP A 84 0.54 -0.54 21.39
N PHE A 85 -0.29 0.00 20.49
CA PHE A 85 -0.24 1.40 20.10
C PHE A 85 -1.22 2.28 20.84
N GLY A 86 -2.16 1.69 21.58
CA GLY A 86 -3.18 2.41 22.35
C GLY A 86 -4.61 2.06 21.98
N THR A 87 -5.51 3.02 22.13
CA THR A 87 -6.94 2.86 21.96
C THR A 87 -7.47 3.73 20.81
N MET A 88 -8.75 3.56 20.47
CA MET A 88 -9.43 4.44 19.50
C MET A 88 -9.50 5.88 20.03
N GLU A 89 -9.66 6.06 21.35
CA GLU A 89 -9.64 7.40 21.98
C GLU A 89 -8.28 8.07 21.86
N ASP A 90 -7.18 7.29 21.93
CA ASP A 90 -5.82 7.80 21.70
C ASP A 90 -5.65 8.25 20.25
N PHE A 91 -6.18 7.47 19.30
CA PHE A 91 -6.21 7.85 17.89
C PHE A 91 -7.04 9.12 17.64
N ASP A 92 -8.25 9.20 18.19
CA ASP A 92 -9.11 10.37 18.05
C ASP A 92 -8.43 11.64 18.61
N ARG A 93 -7.68 11.50 19.71
CA ARG A 93 -6.87 12.58 20.29
C ARG A 93 -5.71 12.96 19.35
N LEU A 94 -4.96 12.01 18.83
CA LEU A 94 -3.86 12.26 17.89
C LEU A 94 -4.39 13.01 16.65
N LEU A 95 -5.47 12.55 16.04
CA LEU A 95 -6.07 13.17 14.87
C LEU A 95 -6.48 14.62 15.15
N LYS A 96 -7.19 14.85 16.26
CA LYS A 96 -7.61 16.18 16.69
C LYS A 96 -6.42 17.12 16.92
N GLU A 97 -5.37 16.65 17.59
CA GLU A 97 -4.17 17.44 17.89
C GLU A 97 -3.34 17.73 16.64
N THR A 98 -3.33 16.79 15.67
CA THR A 98 -2.72 16.98 14.34
C THR A 98 -3.44 18.11 13.59
N HIS A 99 -4.77 18.07 13.51
CA HIS A 99 -5.57 19.10 12.85
C HIS A 99 -5.49 20.46 13.56
N ALA A 100 -5.42 20.48 14.88
CA ALA A 100 -5.27 21.73 15.65
C ALA A 100 -3.99 22.50 15.31
N ARG A 101 -2.99 21.83 14.76
CA ARG A 101 -1.72 22.41 14.28
C ARG A 101 -1.74 22.72 12.78
N GLY A 102 -2.86 22.55 12.11
CA GLY A 102 -2.98 22.70 10.65
C GLY A 102 -2.28 21.58 9.87
N MET A 103 -1.88 20.51 10.55
CA MET A 103 -1.30 19.30 9.93
C MET A 103 -2.39 18.31 9.51
N ARG A 104 -2.02 17.33 8.68
CA ARG A 104 -2.89 16.29 8.16
C ARG A 104 -2.37 14.90 8.52
N LEU A 105 -3.25 13.88 8.42
CA LEU A 105 -2.92 12.53 8.80
C LEU A 105 -3.42 11.52 7.76
N LEU A 106 -2.48 10.75 7.19
CA LEU A 106 -2.74 9.63 6.31
C LEU A 106 -2.55 8.32 7.05
N LEU A 107 -3.42 7.36 6.80
CA LEU A 107 -3.27 5.99 7.28
C LEU A 107 -2.73 5.07 6.19
N ASP A 108 -1.93 4.10 6.61
CA ASP A 108 -1.47 3.02 5.75
C ASP A 108 -2.54 1.95 5.66
N LEU A 109 -3.01 1.63 4.46
CA LEU A 109 -4.09 0.70 4.26
C LEU A 109 -3.67 -0.46 3.36
N VAL A 110 -3.76 -1.66 3.90
CA VAL A 110 -3.40 -2.91 3.22
C VAL A 110 -4.65 -3.50 2.59
N LEU A 111 -4.71 -3.51 1.26
CA LEU A 111 -5.90 -3.93 0.52
C LEU A 111 -5.72 -5.23 -0.27
N ASN A 112 -4.48 -5.71 -0.43
CA ASN A 112 -4.20 -6.93 -1.15
C ASN A 112 -4.60 -8.19 -0.38
N HIS A 113 -4.45 -8.18 0.94
CA HIS A 113 -4.61 -9.35 1.81
C HIS A 113 -5.11 -8.92 3.19
N THR A 114 -5.49 -9.90 4.00
CA THR A 114 -5.74 -9.71 5.44
C THR A 114 -4.81 -10.61 6.25
N SER A 115 -4.84 -10.49 7.59
CA SER A 115 -4.31 -11.55 8.45
C SER A 115 -5.12 -12.84 8.29
N ASP A 116 -4.48 -13.99 8.50
CA ASP A 116 -5.17 -15.28 8.66
C ASP A 116 -6.04 -15.34 9.94
N GLN A 117 -5.90 -14.34 10.82
CA GLN A 117 -6.75 -14.16 12.01
C GLN A 117 -7.92 -13.22 11.77
N HIS A 118 -8.03 -12.60 10.59
CA HIS A 118 -9.20 -11.79 10.23
C HIS A 118 -10.48 -12.64 10.28
N PRO A 119 -11.60 -12.14 10.82
CA PRO A 119 -12.86 -12.91 10.89
C PRO A 119 -13.28 -13.49 9.54
N TRP A 120 -13.11 -12.76 8.45
CA TRP A 120 -13.45 -13.26 7.09
C TRP A 120 -12.66 -14.52 6.75
N PHE A 121 -11.34 -14.55 6.98
CA PHE A 121 -10.53 -15.73 6.64
C PHE A 121 -10.78 -16.89 7.60
N ARG A 122 -10.95 -16.62 8.88
CA ARG A 122 -11.29 -17.64 9.87
C ARG A 122 -12.57 -18.39 9.50
N GLU A 123 -13.57 -17.68 8.97
CA GLU A 123 -14.81 -18.26 8.46
C GLU A 123 -14.59 -18.93 7.09
N ALA A 124 -13.94 -18.24 6.14
CA ALA A 124 -13.68 -18.74 4.79
C ALA A 124 -13.01 -20.11 4.76
N ARG A 125 -12.05 -20.34 5.66
CA ARG A 125 -11.28 -21.58 5.73
C ARG A 125 -12.01 -22.77 6.33
N THR A 126 -13.25 -22.60 6.79
CA THR A 126 -14.05 -23.69 7.44
C THR A 126 -14.78 -24.57 6.44
N SER A 127 -15.30 -24.00 5.35
CA SER A 127 -16.09 -24.71 4.33
C SER A 127 -16.14 -23.90 3.02
N ARG A 128 -16.27 -24.58 1.89
CA ARG A 128 -16.51 -23.95 0.58
C ARG A 128 -17.91 -23.32 0.48
N GLU A 129 -18.86 -23.76 1.29
CA GLU A 129 -20.21 -23.17 1.35
C GLU A 129 -20.29 -21.97 2.29
N ASN A 130 -19.21 -21.63 2.99
CA ASN A 130 -19.19 -20.45 3.85
C ASN A 130 -19.29 -19.17 2.99
N PRO A 131 -20.14 -18.18 3.36
CA PRO A 131 -20.29 -16.94 2.58
C PRO A 131 -18.96 -16.18 2.34
N TYR A 132 -18.01 -16.33 3.24
CA TYR A 132 -16.70 -15.67 3.11
C TYR A 132 -15.69 -16.47 2.27
N TYR A 133 -16.03 -17.68 1.80
CA TYR A 133 -15.07 -18.47 1.02
C TYR A 133 -14.56 -17.69 -0.18
N ASP A 134 -15.42 -17.10 -0.98
CA ASP A 134 -15.08 -16.35 -2.17
C ASP A 134 -14.47 -14.96 -1.90
N TYR A 135 -14.24 -14.59 -0.63
CA TYR A 135 -13.50 -13.38 -0.28
C TYR A 135 -12.00 -13.51 -0.54
N TYR A 136 -11.51 -14.75 -0.65
CA TYR A 136 -10.10 -15.06 -0.86
C TYR A 136 -9.88 -15.86 -2.13
N LEU A 137 -8.63 -15.91 -2.58
CA LEU A 137 -8.25 -16.66 -3.77
C LEU A 137 -7.89 -18.09 -3.40
N TRP A 138 -8.64 -19.04 -3.97
CA TRP A 138 -8.50 -20.47 -3.71
C TRP A 138 -8.23 -21.24 -4.98
N TRP A 139 -7.46 -22.34 -4.86
CA TRP A 139 -7.27 -23.35 -5.87
C TRP A 139 -7.80 -24.70 -5.35
N PRO A 140 -8.88 -25.25 -5.89
CA PRO A 140 -9.44 -26.53 -5.46
C PRO A 140 -8.49 -27.70 -5.76
N GLU A 141 -8.32 -28.63 -4.80
CA GLU A 141 -7.43 -29.81 -4.97
C GLU A 141 -7.82 -30.70 -6.14
N GLU A 142 -9.07 -30.69 -6.59
CA GLU A 142 -9.55 -31.47 -7.74
C GLU A 142 -8.89 -31.05 -9.05
N GLN A 143 -8.35 -29.83 -9.10
CA GLN A 143 -7.58 -29.31 -10.23
C GLN A 143 -6.10 -29.71 -10.19
N GLY A 144 -5.70 -30.52 -9.20
CA GLY A 144 -4.31 -30.85 -8.94
C GLY A 144 -3.61 -29.78 -8.12
N HIS A 145 -2.28 -29.82 -8.06
CA HIS A 145 -1.49 -28.77 -7.40
C HIS A 145 -1.57 -27.48 -8.24
N PRO A 146 -1.73 -26.31 -7.60
CA PRO A 146 -1.75 -25.04 -8.31
C PRO A 146 -0.40 -24.78 -9.02
N PRO A 147 -0.39 -23.95 -10.09
CA PRO A 147 0.85 -23.49 -10.71
C PRO A 147 1.75 -22.81 -9.69
N TYR A 148 3.00 -23.23 -9.63
CA TYR A 148 3.96 -22.71 -8.62
C TYR A 148 4.04 -21.18 -8.66
N ARG A 149 3.99 -20.56 -7.48
CA ARG A 149 4.25 -19.15 -7.24
C ARG A 149 5.14 -19.03 -6.02
N LYS A 150 6.27 -18.34 -6.15
CA LYS A 150 7.13 -18.07 -5.00
C LYS A 150 6.50 -17.01 -4.09
N SER A 151 6.48 -17.25 -2.78
CA SER A 151 6.14 -16.21 -1.81
C SER A 151 7.24 -15.14 -1.76
N HIS A 152 6.89 -13.88 -1.50
CA HIS A 152 7.87 -12.81 -1.34
C HIS A 152 8.67 -12.93 -0.04
N PHE A 153 8.08 -13.52 1.01
CA PHE A 153 8.68 -13.58 2.35
C PHE A 153 9.12 -14.98 2.78
N ASP A 154 8.74 -16.01 2.04
CA ASP A 154 9.21 -17.36 2.28
C ASP A 154 10.25 -17.73 1.20
N GLU A 155 11.51 -17.78 1.57
CA GLU A 155 12.61 -18.00 0.62
C GLU A 155 12.52 -19.35 -0.11
N GLU A 156 11.92 -20.37 0.52
CA GLU A 156 11.74 -21.71 -0.04
C GLU A 156 10.26 -22.05 -0.30
N GLY A 157 9.33 -21.12 0.02
CA GLY A 157 7.91 -21.38 0.07
C GLY A 157 7.16 -21.11 -1.21
N ASP A 158 6.23 -22.02 -1.51
CA ASP A 158 5.16 -21.79 -2.46
C ASP A 158 4.17 -20.78 -1.87
N ALA A 159 3.70 -19.83 -2.68
CA ALA A 159 2.64 -18.89 -2.29
C ALA A 159 1.26 -19.56 -2.15
N TRP A 160 1.18 -20.87 -2.22
CA TRP A 160 -0.04 -21.65 -2.03
C TRP A 160 0.03 -22.51 -0.78
N CYS A 161 -0.93 -22.32 0.11
CA CYS A 161 -1.03 -23.11 1.34
C CYS A 161 -2.28 -23.97 1.37
N TYR A 162 -2.12 -25.29 1.55
CA TYR A 162 -3.24 -26.22 1.61
C TYR A 162 -4.07 -26.06 2.89
N ASN A 163 -5.39 -26.00 2.72
CA ASN A 163 -6.37 -25.96 3.80
C ASN A 163 -7.27 -27.20 3.74
N ALA A 164 -7.08 -28.11 4.68
CA ALA A 164 -7.78 -29.41 4.68
C ALA A 164 -9.32 -29.31 4.78
N PRO A 165 -9.92 -28.41 5.61
CA PRO A 165 -11.39 -28.31 5.69
C PRO A 165 -12.06 -27.97 4.36
N THR A 166 -11.47 -27.09 3.55
CA THR A 166 -12.00 -26.71 2.24
C THR A 166 -11.46 -27.56 1.10
N ARG A 167 -10.47 -28.42 1.36
CA ARG A 167 -9.76 -29.18 0.34
C ARG A 167 -9.31 -28.29 -0.80
N SER A 168 -8.70 -27.14 -0.45
CA SER A 168 -8.22 -26.13 -1.40
C SER A 168 -6.93 -25.51 -0.92
N TYR A 169 -6.17 -24.92 -1.84
CA TYR A 169 -5.02 -24.10 -1.51
C TYR A 169 -5.42 -22.64 -1.55
N TYR A 170 -5.08 -21.85 -0.52
CA TYR A 170 -5.25 -20.41 -0.57
C TYR A 170 -3.95 -19.72 -1.04
N LEU A 171 -4.10 -18.61 -1.75
CA LEU A 171 -2.98 -17.80 -2.22
C LEU A 171 -2.49 -16.87 -1.11
N HIS A 172 -1.16 -16.72 -0.99
CA HIS A 172 -0.50 -15.71 -0.16
C HIS A 172 0.80 -15.25 -0.82
N TYR A 173 0.76 -14.19 -1.60
CA TYR A 173 1.99 -13.69 -2.24
C TYR A 173 3.02 -13.15 -1.24
N PHE A 174 2.57 -12.67 -0.09
CA PHE A 174 3.40 -12.28 1.05
C PHE A 174 3.54 -13.45 2.05
N ALA A 175 3.52 -13.18 3.34
CA ALA A 175 3.64 -14.24 4.33
C ALA A 175 2.43 -15.20 4.31
N ARG A 176 2.67 -16.45 4.75
CA ARG A 176 1.63 -17.47 4.86
C ARG A 176 0.42 -17.02 5.70
N GLN A 177 0.66 -16.10 6.65
CA GLN A 177 -0.37 -15.50 7.49
C GLN A 177 -1.15 -14.37 6.80
N GLN A 178 -0.88 -14.08 5.50
CA GLN A 178 -1.47 -12.98 4.74
C GLN A 178 -2.20 -13.52 3.51
N PRO A 179 -3.38 -14.18 3.67
CA PRO A 179 -4.17 -14.68 2.55
C PRO A 179 -4.66 -13.55 1.65
N ASP A 180 -4.49 -13.71 0.34
CA ASP A 180 -4.82 -12.72 -0.68
C ASP A 180 -6.34 -12.62 -0.90
N LEU A 181 -6.85 -11.39 -0.89
CA LEU A 181 -8.27 -11.09 -1.14
C LEU A 181 -8.63 -11.27 -2.62
N ASN A 182 -9.86 -11.68 -2.86
CA ASN A 182 -10.45 -11.80 -4.18
C ASN A 182 -11.18 -10.51 -4.59
N TRP A 183 -10.48 -9.58 -5.21
CA TRP A 183 -11.05 -8.32 -5.69
C TRP A 183 -12.08 -8.46 -6.83
N GLN A 184 -12.17 -9.63 -7.47
CA GLN A 184 -13.24 -9.90 -8.43
C GLN A 184 -14.60 -9.99 -7.73
N ASN A 185 -14.61 -10.37 -6.44
CA ASN A 185 -15.84 -10.42 -5.65
C ASN A 185 -16.30 -9.00 -5.29
N PRO A 186 -17.50 -8.57 -5.74
CA PRO A 186 -18.01 -7.23 -5.44
C PRO A 186 -18.31 -7.01 -3.95
N GLU A 187 -18.55 -8.07 -3.18
CA GLU A 187 -18.77 -7.96 -1.74
C GLU A 187 -17.47 -7.59 -1.01
N VAL A 188 -16.33 -8.14 -1.45
CA VAL A 188 -15.00 -7.72 -0.94
C VAL A 188 -14.78 -6.23 -1.19
N ARG A 189 -15.05 -5.75 -2.41
CA ARG A 189 -14.90 -4.33 -2.74
C ARG A 189 -15.82 -3.45 -1.89
N ALA A 190 -17.08 -3.86 -1.68
CA ALA A 190 -18.02 -3.13 -0.84
C ALA A 190 -17.54 -3.00 0.60
N GLU A 191 -17.03 -4.09 1.20
CA GLU A 191 -16.46 -4.09 2.55
C GLU A 191 -15.23 -3.18 2.66
N ILE A 192 -14.34 -3.23 1.66
CA ILE A 192 -13.17 -2.32 1.60
C ILE A 192 -13.64 -0.87 1.52
N TYR A 193 -14.64 -0.54 0.70
CA TYR A 193 -15.16 0.83 0.61
C TYR A 193 -15.82 1.30 1.90
N ASP A 194 -16.44 0.40 2.68
CA ASP A 194 -16.98 0.71 4.00
C ASP A 194 -15.86 0.95 5.04
N ILE A 195 -14.74 0.23 4.94
CA ILE A 195 -13.56 0.51 5.78
C ILE A 195 -12.97 1.88 5.46
N LEU A 196 -12.81 2.21 4.18
CA LEU A 196 -12.31 3.52 3.74
C LEU A 196 -13.21 4.65 4.24
N ARG A 197 -14.53 4.53 4.06
CA ARG A 197 -15.50 5.52 4.54
C ARG A 197 -15.47 5.68 6.06
N PHE A 198 -15.36 4.58 6.80
CA PHE A 198 -15.26 4.63 8.27
C PHE A 198 -14.13 5.56 8.74
N TRP A 199 -12.95 5.47 8.14
CA TRP A 199 -11.81 6.31 8.53
C TRP A 199 -11.92 7.74 8.03
N LEU A 200 -12.44 7.95 6.81
CA LEU A 200 -12.70 9.29 6.28
C LEU A 200 -13.80 10.01 7.07
N ASP A 201 -14.84 9.32 7.49
CA ASP A 201 -15.89 9.86 8.36
C ASP A 201 -15.38 10.23 9.76
N LYS A 202 -14.31 9.56 10.24
CA LYS A 202 -13.58 9.97 11.46
C LYS A 202 -12.75 11.23 11.24
N GLY A 203 -12.48 11.62 10.01
CA GLY A 203 -11.72 12.83 9.66
C GLY A 203 -10.28 12.58 9.22
N VAL A 204 -9.89 11.34 8.88
CA VAL A 204 -8.59 11.06 8.28
C VAL A 204 -8.48 11.75 6.93
N ASP A 205 -7.32 12.36 6.63
CA ASP A 205 -7.11 13.17 5.43
C ASP A 205 -6.74 12.35 4.19
N GLY A 206 -6.65 11.03 4.31
CA GLY A 206 -6.40 10.15 3.18
C GLY A 206 -5.62 8.90 3.54
N PHE A 207 -5.12 8.21 2.50
CA PHE A 207 -4.49 6.91 2.65
C PHE A 207 -3.24 6.75 1.81
N ARG A 208 -2.26 6.07 2.37
CA ARG A 208 -1.25 5.34 1.60
C ARG A 208 -1.78 3.93 1.37
N LEU A 209 -1.82 3.50 0.12
CA LEU A 209 -2.33 2.20 -0.29
C LEU A 209 -1.18 1.24 -0.53
N ASP A 210 -1.06 0.27 0.36
CA ASP A 210 -0.02 -0.74 0.35
C ASP A 210 -0.09 -1.62 -0.89
N SER A 211 1.06 -1.86 -1.52
CA SER A 211 1.22 -2.83 -2.62
C SER A 211 0.07 -2.80 -3.63
N ILE A 212 -0.41 -1.59 -4.01
CA ILE A 212 -1.66 -1.42 -4.75
C ILE A 212 -1.71 -2.16 -6.10
N PRO A 213 -0.59 -2.38 -6.84
CA PRO A 213 -0.63 -3.16 -8.07
C PRO A 213 -1.04 -4.63 -7.87
N TYR A 214 -0.92 -5.16 -6.65
CA TYR A 214 -1.21 -6.56 -6.33
C TYR A 214 -2.69 -6.86 -6.08
N ILE A 215 -3.57 -5.86 -5.91
CA ILE A 215 -4.99 -6.12 -5.66
C ILE A 215 -5.68 -6.85 -6.81
N ALA A 216 -5.21 -6.69 -8.05
CA ALA A 216 -5.71 -7.40 -9.21
C ALA A 216 -4.67 -8.36 -9.76
N LYS A 217 -5.08 -9.61 -9.94
CA LYS A 217 -4.27 -10.73 -10.43
C LYS A 217 -4.95 -11.40 -11.60
N ASP A 218 -4.16 -12.00 -12.48
CA ASP A 218 -4.69 -12.96 -13.46
C ASP A 218 -5.03 -14.27 -12.76
N THR A 219 -6.30 -14.48 -12.45
CA THR A 219 -6.79 -15.65 -11.72
C THR A 219 -6.82 -16.93 -12.54
N SER A 220 -6.41 -16.89 -13.82
CA SER A 220 -6.10 -18.09 -14.60
C SER A 220 -4.77 -18.72 -14.18
N PHE A 221 -3.95 -17.98 -13.43
CA PHE A 221 -2.62 -18.39 -12.93
C PHE A 221 -1.77 -19.06 -14.01
N PRO A 222 -1.48 -18.38 -15.15
CA PRO A 222 -0.69 -18.96 -16.23
C PRO A 222 0.70 -19.37 -15.73
N GLU A 223 1.31 -20.36 -16.38
CA GLU A 223 2.71 -20.74 -16.12
C GLU A 223 3.63 -19.54 -16.28
N ILE A 224 4.61 -19.43 -15.37
CA ILE A 224 5.61 -18.35 -15.42
C ILE A 224 6.57 -18.61 -16.57
N ASP A 225 6.61 -17.70 -17.54
CA ASP A 225 7.54 -17.71 -18.66
C ASP A 225 8.49 -16.50 -18.56
N LEU A 226 9.68 -16.74 -18.04
CA LEU A 226 10.73 -15.70 -17.91
C LEU A 226 11.36 -15.32 -19.26
N CYS A 227 11.06 -16.04 -20.36
CA CYS A 227 11.40 -15.60 -21.71
C CYS A 227 10.47 -14.50 -22.18
N LYS A 228 9.20 -14.54 -21.73
CA LYS A 228 8.19 -13.50 -22.03
C LYS A 228 8.35 -12.26 -21.15
N TYR A 229 8.55 -12.47 -19.87
CA TYR A 229 8.80 -11.40 -18.88
C TYR A 229 10.04 -11.75 -18.06
N PRO A 230 11.06 -10.91 -18.02
CA PRO A 230 12.30 -11.18 -17.28
C PRO A 230 12.11 -11.15 -15.75
N ASP A 231 10.94 -10.69 -15.26
CA ASP A 231 10.55 -10.63 -13.87
C ASP A 231 9.20 -11.34 -13.66
N VAL A 232 8.98 -11.85 -12.46
CA VAL A 232 7.72 -12.51 -12.07
C VAL A 232 6.59 -11.51 -11.78
N PHE A 233 6.90 -10.25 -11.56
CA PHE A 233 5.95 -9.21 -11.18
C PHE A 233 4.69 -9.13 -12.06
N PRO A 234 4.75 -9.22 -13.41
CA PRO A 234 3.57 -9.22 -14.26
C PRO A 234 2.63 -10.43 -14.06
N TYR A 235 3.10 -11.48 -13.38
CA TYR A 235 2.28 -12.64 -13.04
C TYR A 235 1.59 -12.52 -11.68
N TYR A 236 2.03 -11.58 -10.84
CA TYR A 236 1.56 -11.40 -9.47
C TYR A 236 0.69 -10.17 -9.30
N SER A 237 0.79 -9.23 -10.22
CA SER A 237 0.24 -7.89 -10.12
C SER A 237 -0.22 -7.35 -11.47
N LEU A 238 -0.76 -6.14 -11.49
CA LEU A 238 -1.22 -5.44 -12.70
C LEU A 238 -2.20 -6.31 -13.53
N GLY A 239 -2.95 -7.18 -12.85
CA GLY A 239 -3.89 -8.09 -13.49
C GLY A 239 -5.07 -7.37 -14.14
N PRO A 240 -5.88 -8.11 -14.90
CA PRO A 240 -7.11 -7.58 -15.48
C PRO A 240 -7.97 -6.86 -14.45
N HIS A 241 -8.62 -5.76 -14.87
CA HIS A 241 -9.51 -4.96 -14.03
C HIS A 241 -8.87 -4.15 -12.90
N LEU A 242 -7.53 -4.09 -12.76
CA LEU A 242 -6.89 -3.26 -11.74
C LEU A 242 -7.41 -1.81 -11.79
N HIS A 243 -7.32 -1.20 -12.96
CA HIS A 243 -7.73 0.18 -13.16
C HIS A 243 -9.25 0.37 -13.06
N ASP A 244 -10.04 -0.64 -13.39
CA ASP A 244 -11.50 -0.62 -13.14
C ASP A 244 -11.79 -0.56 -11.64
N TYR A 245 -11.07 -1.33 -10.81
CA TYR A 245 -11.22 -1.31 -9.35
C TYR A 245 -10.78 0.01 -8.74
N LEU A 246 -9.66 0.58 -9.20
CA LEU A 246 -9.18 1.88 -8.72
C LEU A 246 -10.16 3.01 -9.08
N HIS A 247 -10.65 3.02 -10.31
CA HIS A 247 -11.67 3.98 -10.75
C HIS A 247 -12.97 3.81 -9.96
N GLU A 248 -13.42 2.55 -9.72
CA GLU A 248 -14.60 2.28 -8.89
C GLU A 248 -14.39 2.80 -7.46
N MET A 249 -13.22 2.54 -6.85
CA MET A 249 -12.88 3.02 -5.50
C MET A 249 -12.88 4.55 -5.43
N ASN A 250 -12.33 5.23 -6.43
CA ASN A 250 -12.38 6.69 -6.51
C ASN A 250 -13.82 7.19 -6.58
N ARG A 251 -14.63 6.67 -7.51
CA ARG A 251 -16.04 7.06 -7.70
C ARG A 251 -16.88 6.81 -6.45
N GLU A 252 -16.70 5.66 -5.79
CA GLU A 252 -17.53 5.25 -4.65
C GLU A 252 -17.08 5.85 -3.33
N VAL A 253 -15.81 6.24 -3.22
CA VAL A 253 -15.24 6.75 -1.97
C VAL A 253 -14.53 8.08 -2.18
N PHE A 254 -13.34 8.10 -2.76
CA PHE A 254 -12.41 9.24 -2.66
C PHE A 254 -12.96 10.53 -3.26
N SER A 255 -13.69 10.47 -4.37
CA SER A 255 -14.30 11.66 -4.99
C SER A 255 -15.37 12.35 -4.12
N ARG A 256 -15.77 11.74 -3.01
CA ARG A 256 -16.80 12.25 -2.09
C ARG A 256 -16.23 12.95 -0.86
N TYR A 257 -14.89 12.96 -0.71
CA TYR A 257 -14.18 13.52 0.45
C TYR A 257 -13.06 14.46 0.00
N ASP A 258 -12.71 15.44 0.84
CA ASP A 258 -11.47 16.22 0.67
C ASP A 258 -10.30 15.42 1.26
N CYS A 259 -9.86 14.40 0.54
CA CYS A 259 -8.79 13.50 0.95
C CYS A 259 -7.75 13.33 -0.16
N THR A 260 -6.66 12.65 0.14
CA THR A 260 -5.67 12.25 -0.86
C THR A 260 -5.31 10.79 -0.77
N THR A 261 -4.84 10.25 -1.89
CA THR A 261 -4.40 8.86 -2.02
C THR A 261 -2.98 8.78 -2.55
N VAL A 262 -2.16 7.96 -1.91
CA VAL A 262 -0.78 7.66 -2.33
C VAL A 262 -0.65 6.16 -2.54
N GLY A 263 -0.50 5.71 -3.79
CA GLY A 263 -0.27 4.30 -4.09
C GLY A 263 1.20 3.92 -3.93
N GLU A 264 1.46 2.73 -3.40
CA GLU A 264 2.77 2.10 -3.50
C GLU A 264 2.90 1.36 -4.82
N GLY A 265 3.67 1.93 -5.75
CA GLY A 265 3.91 1.40 -7.09
C GLY A 265 5.18 0.56 -7.19
N SER A 266 5.25 -0.57 -6.47
CA SER A 266 6.38 -1.49 -6.57
C SER A 266 6.57 -1.96 -8.01
N LYS A 267 7.80 -1.83 -8.55
CA LYS A 267 8.19 -2.25 -9.91
C LYS A 267 7.28 -1.76 -11.05
N THR A 268 6.53 -0.70 -10.81
CA THR A 268 5.67 -0.06 -11.80
C THR A 268 6.53 0.78 -12.74
N SER A 269 6.36 0.62 -14.05
CA SER A 269 7.04 1.50 -15.03
C SER A 269 6.42 2.90 -15.05
N PRO A 270 7.13 3.92 -15.57
CA PRO A 270 6.55 5.26 -15.72
C PRO A 270 5.24 5.27 -16.54
N GLU A 271 5.14 4.45 -17.59
CA GLU A 271 3.95 4.35 -18.43
C GLU A 271 2.76 3.71 -17.68
N GLU A 272 3.03 2.68 -16.87
CA GLU A 272 2.01 2.12 -15.99
C GLU A 272 1.65 3.11 -14.88
N GLY A 273 2.65 3.81 -14.30
CA GLY A 273 2.46 4.85 -13.30
C GLY A 273 1.48 5.94 -13.75
N TRP A 274 1.56 6.36 -15.01
CA TRP A 274 0.61 7.31 -15.61
C TRP A 274 -0.84 6.82 -15.46
N LYS A 275 -1.10 5.54 -15.64
CA LYS A 275 -2.46 5.00 -15.54
C LYS A 275 -3.06 5.15 -14.14
N PHE A 276 -2.23 5.08 -13.09
CA PHE A 276 -2.68 5.24 -11.71
C PHE A 276 -3.03 6.69 -11.34
N ILE A 277 -2.28 7.67 -11.88
CA ILE A 277 -2.28 9.05 -11.37
C ILE A 277 -2.63 10.12 -12.40
N ALA A 278 -2.93 9.75 -13.64
CA ALA A 278 -3.41 10.73 -14.62
C ALA A 278 -4.77 11.29 -14.19
N PRO A 279 -4.94 12.62 -14.08
CA PRO A 279 -6.15 13.22 -13.54
C PRO A 279 -7.44 12.81 -14.28
N GLU A 280 -7.34 12.61 -15.59
CA GLU A 280 -8.48 12.20 -16.43
C GLU A 280 -8.95 10.77 -16.16
N ARG A 281 -8.13 9.94 -15.52
CA ARG A 281 -8.47 8.56 -15.20
C ARG A 281 -9.26 8.43 -13.90
N GLN A 282 -9.13 9.42 -13.00
CA GLN A 282 -9.86 9.45 -11.73
C GLN A 282 -9.65 8.15 -10.93
N GLU A 283 -8.39 7.81 -10.70
CA GLU A 283 -7.98 6.64 -9.91
C GLU A 283 -7.34 7.09 -8.61
N LEU A 284 -6.02 7.29 -8.56
CA LEU A 284 -5.28 7.79 -7.39
C LEU A 284 -4.76 9.22 -7.65
N ASP A 285 -4.45 9.94 -6.57
CA ASP A 285 -3.84 11.28 -6.68
C ASP A 285 -2.34 11.21 -6.90
N MET A 286 -1.68 10.31 -6.19
CA MET A 286 -0.23 10.17 -6.18
C MET A 286 0.19 8.70 -6.23
N LEU A 287 1.40 8.47 -6.73
CA LEU A 287 2.08 7.18 -6.69
C LEU A 287 3.54 7.41 -6.32
N TYR A 288 4.12 6.60 -5.46
CA TYR A 288 5.57 6.51 -5.32
C TYR A 288 6.09 5.17 -5.83
N HIS A 289 7.34 5.18 -6.27
CA HIS A 289 8.02 4.03 -6.84
C HIS A 289 9.38 3.83 -6.17
N PHE A 290 9.94 2.64 -6.30
CA PHE A 290 11.22 2.28 -5.69
C PHE A 290 12.44 2.50 -6.60
N GLY A 291 12.30 3.24 -7.70
CA GLY A 291 13.37 3.45 -8.67
C GLY A 291 14.67 3.99 -8.06
N ALA A 292 14.60 4.80 -7.00
CA ALA A 292 15.80 5.25 -6.29
C ALA A 292 16.52 4.11 -5.55
N ALA A 293 15.77 3.19 -4.96
CA ALA A 293 16.32 2.00 -4.29
C ALA A 293 16.89 0.99 -5.31
N ASP A 294 16.23 0.85 -6.45
CA ASP A 294 16.66 -0.06 -7.51
C ASP A 294 18.01 0.40 -8.12
N ILE A 295 18.20 1.70 -8.33
CA ILE A 295 19.51 2.27 -8.77
C ILE A 295 20.62 1.91 -7.78
N ARG A 296 20.35 1.94 -6.47
CA ARG A 296 21.33 1.55 -5.46
C ARG A 296 21.70 0.08 -5.58
N ASN A 297 20.71 -0.79 -5.75
CA ASN A 297 20.93 -2.23 -5.87
C ASN A 297 21.75 -2.58 -7.12
N GLU A 298 21.52 -1.90 -8.24
CA GLU A 298 22.27 -2.09 -9.48
C GLU A 298 23.75 -1.66 -9.35
N THR A 299 24.00 -0.54 -8.66
CA THR A 299 25.37 -0.02 -8.50
C THR A 299 26.20 -0.80 -7.47
N GLU A 300 25.58 -1.40 -6.46
CA GLU A 300 26.26 -2.25 -5.50
C GLU A 300 26.78 -3.57 -6.14
N ALA A 301 26.13 -4.04 -7.20
CA ALA A 301 26.55 -5.24 -7.93
C ALA A 301 27.77 -5.01 -8.83
N ASP A 302 27.98 -3.78 -9.32
CA ASP A 302 28.99 -3.48 -10.33
C ASP A 302 30.33 -2.98 -9.76
N ASP A 303 30.38 -2.40 -8.55
CA ASP A 303 31.65 -1.99 -7.95
C ASP A 303 31.65 -1.98 -6.41
N PRO A 304 31.91 -3.12 -5.77
CA PRO A 304 32.06 -3.20 -4.31
C PRO A 304 33.24 -2.40 -3.75
N ALA A 305 34.16 -1.93 -4.61
CA ALA A 305 35.40 -1.29 -4.17
C ALA A 305 35.29 0.23 -4.00
N THR A 306 34.33 0.87 -4.65
CA THR A 306 34.24 2.35 -4.64
C THR A 306 33.32 2.89 -3.56
N GLY A 307 32.43 2.09 -2.98
CA GLY A 307 31.53 2.53 -1.89
C GLY A 307 30.61 3.71 -2.27
N ILE A 308 30.47 4.02 -3.56
CA ILE A 308 29.60 5.11 -4.03
C ILE A 308 28.22 4.50 -4.38
N PRO A 309 27.24 4.58 -3.46
CA PRO A 309 25.98 3.88 -3.63
C PRO A 309 25.03 4.51 -4.64
N TYR A 310 25.31 5.73 -5.13
CA TYR A 310 24.39 6.45 -6.00
C TYR A 310 25.09 7.18 -7.15
N SER A 311 24.65 6.90 -8.38
CA SER A 311 24.89 7.79 -9.51
C SER A 311 23.84 8.91 -9.50
N LEU A 312 24.24 10.13 -9.12
CA LEU A 312 23.35 11.31 -9.20
C LEU A 312 22.78 11.51 -10.61
N LEU A 313 23.52 11.11 -11.64
CA LEU A 313 23.07 11.17 -13.02
C LEU A 313 21.96 10.16 -13.28
N ALA A 314 22.09 8.92 -12.79
CA ALA A 314 21.06 7.89 -12.90
C ALA A 314 19.79 8.32 -12.16
N LEU A 315 19.92 8.81 -10.92
CA LEU A 315 18.79 9.34 -10.14
C LEU A 315 18.04 10.46 -10.88
N LYS A 316 18.78 11.44 -11.43
CA LYS A 316 18.17 12.53 -12.20
C LYS A 316 17.47 12.04 -13.48
N ARG A 317 18.04 11.06 -14.17
CA ARG A 317 17.43 10.47 -15.37
C ARG A 317 16.14 9.76 -15.02
N MET A 318 16.16 8.93 -14.00
CA MET A 318 14.97 8.20 -13.53
C MET A 318 13.82 9.15 -13.19
N TYR A 319 14.06 10.21 -12.40
CA TYR A 319 13.01 11.18 -12.11
C TYR A 319 12.54 11.95 -13.36
N ALA A 320 13.44 12.31 -14.26
CA ALA A 320 13.08 12.98 -15.50
C ALA A 320 12.26 12.08 -16.45
N GLU A 321 12.52 10.78 -16.47
CA GLU A 321 11.72 9.79 -17.21
C GLU A 321 10.30 9.68 -16.62
N TRP A 322 10.18 9.63 -15.29
CA TRP A 322 8.89 9.64 -14.63
C TRP A 322 8.09 10.93 -14.92
N ASP A 323 8.70 12.11 -14.74
CA ASP A 323 8.06 13.39 -15.02
C ASP A 323 7.57 13.47 -16.48
N ALA A 324 8.39 12.98 -17.43
CA ALA A 324 8.02 12.99 -18.83
C ALA A 324 6.87 12.04 -19.18
N ALA A 325 6.79 10.89 -18.50
CA ALA A 325 5.79 9.86 -18.77
C ALA A 325 4.43 10.16 -18.14
N VAL A 326 4.41 10.73 -16.92
CA VAL A 326 3.16 10.89 -16.16
C VAL A 326 2.39 12.19 -16.52
N GLY A 327 2.97 13.09 -17.28
CA GLY A 327 2.30 14.32 -17.73
C GLY A 327 1.81 15.18 -16.58
N ASP A 328 0.50 15.40 -16.48
CA ASP A 328 -0.13 16.18 -15.40
C ASP A 328 -0.37 15.36 -14.11
N GLY A 329 0.00 14.06 -14.11
CA GLY A 329 0.00 13.21 -12.93
C GLY A 329 1.03 13.67 -11.89
N TRP A 330 0.93 13.15 -10.66
CA TRP A 330 1.81 13.57 -9.56
C TRP A 330 2.58 12.39 -8.95
N PRO A 331 3.74 12.01 -9.53
CA PRO A 331 4.61 11.03 -8.90
C PRO A 331 5.24 11.68 -7.68
N THR A 332 5.20 10.99 -6.54
CA THR A 332 5.86 11.51 -5.35
C THR A 332 7.31 11.04 -5.28
N ILE A 333 8.18 11.88 -4.76
CA ILE A 333 9.54 11.48 -4.43
C ILE A 333 9.48 10.74 -3.09
N TYR A 334 9.83 9.44 -3.13
CA TYR A 334 9.98 8.63 -1.94
C TYR A 334 11.46 8.47 -1.61
N LEU A 335 11.85 8.93 -0.43
CA LEU A 335 13.17 8.72 0.14
C LEU A 335 13.00 7.80 1.34
N GLY A 336 13.35 6.55 1.16
CA GLY A 336 13.38 5.57 2.25
C GLY A 336 14.49 5.92 3.25
N ASN A 337 14.25 5.59 4.49
CA ASN A 337 15.21 5.68 5.59
C ASN A 337 15.83 4.31 5.90
#